data_bcb868a00ce23d64d8d8c327f74e56cd
#
_entry.id   bcb868a00ce23d64d8d8c327f74e56cd
#
_cell.length_a   1.000
_cell.length_b   1.000
_cell.length_c   1.000
_cell.angle_alpha   90.00
_cell.angle_beta   90.00
_cell.angle_gamma   90.00
#
_symmetry.space_group_name_H-M   'P 1'
#
loop_
_entity.id
_entity.type
_entity.pdbx_description
1 polymer ?
#
loop_
_entity_poly.entity_id
_entity_poly.type
_entity_poly.pdbx_seq_one_letter_code
_entity_poly.pdbx_strand_id
1 'polypeptide(L)'
;MAIRTAVIDTNHWRFSSPSVIPAAFHAIHAAGFDFGIAKATEHISFVDDTYAPSVDAMEQEEMVDGSFHYYRTTFDPVAQAKHYYSIARNT
;
A
#
# COMPACT_ATOMS: atom_id res chain seq x y z
N MET A 1 10.19 -15.80 -18.02
CA MET A 1 10.52 -14.41 -17.65
C MET A 1 10.95 -14.38 -16.20
N ALA A 2 12.04 -13.72 -15.91
CA ALA A 2 12.49 -13.59 -14.52
C ALA A 2 11.59 -12.60 -13.76
N ILE A 3 11.25 -12.96 -12.52
CA ILE A 3 10.58 -12.04 -11.61
C ILE A 3 11.58 -10.97 -11.20
N ARG A 4 11.19 -9.72 -11.31
CA ARG A 4 12.01 -8.60 -10.87
C ARG A 4 11.81 -8.39 -9.37
N THR A 5 12.91 -8.08 -8.70
CA THR A 5 12.91 -7.88 -7.24
C THR A 5 12.73 -6.42 -6.84
N ALA A 6 12.60 -5.51 -7.81
CA ALA A 6 12.35 -4.10 -7.52
C ALA A 6 10.98 -3.93 -6.87
N VAL A 7 10.95 -3.20 -5.76
CA VAL A 7 9.74 -2.96 -4.96
C VAL A 7 9.46 -1.47 -4.95
N ILE A 8 8.20 -1.10 -5.13
CA ILE A 8 7.76 0.28 -4.97
C ILE A 8 6.85 0.39 -3.74
N ASP A 9 7.06 1.41 -2.93
CA ASP A 9 6.12 1.74 -1.86
C ASP A 9 5.31 2.98 -2.24
N THR A 10 4.07 3.04 -1.76
CA THR A 10 3.17 4.15 -2.04
C THR A 10 2.37 4.55 -0.81
N ASN A 11 1.92 5.80 -0.81
CA ASN A 11 1.03 6.36 0.20
C ASN A 11 0.22 7.49 -0.42
N HIS A 12 -0.69 8.10 0.37
CA HIS A 12 -1.57 9.16 -0.12
C HIS A 12 -0.83 10.41 -0.65
N TRP A 13 0.43 10.62 -0.26
CA TRP A 13 1.22 11.75 -0.77
C TRP A 13 1.71 11.55 -2.20
N ARG A 14 1.67 10.31 -2.71
CA ARG A 14 2.15 9.97 -4.05
C ARG A 14 1.09 10.13 -5.13
N PHE A 15 -0.17 10.26 -4.74
CA PHE A 15 -1.28 10.34 -5.69
C PHE A 15 -2.06 11.64 -5.49
N SER A 16 -2.46 12.27 -6.59
CA SER A 16 -3.29 13.48 -6.55
C SER A 16 -4.71 13.16 -6.07
N SER A 17 -5.19 11.95 -6.34
CA SER A 17 -6.47 11.44 -5.86
C SER A 17 -6.51 9.93 -6.04
N PRO A 18 -7.43 9.21 -5.33
CA PRO A 18 -7.58 7.76 -5.54
C PRO A 18 -7.96 7.38 -6.98
N SER A 19 -8.58 8.27 -7.73
CA SER A 19 -9.02 7.97 -9.10
C SER A 19 -7.88 7.74 -10.08
N VAL A 20 -6.66 8.23 -9.81
CA VAL A 20 -5.51 8.03 -10.70
C VAL A 20 -4.77 6.71 -10.42
N ILE A 21 -5.14 5.99 -9.37
CA ILE A 21 -4.39 4.83 -8.90
C ILE A 21 -4.37 3.67 -9.90
N PRO A 22 -5.48 3.28 -10.54
CA PRO A 22 -5.43 2.18 -11.50
C PRO A 22 -4.43 2.45 -12.65
N ALA A 23 -4.47 3.64 -13.24
CA ALA A 23 -3.54 4.01 -14.31
C ALA A 23 -2.10 4.08 -13.81
N ALA A 24 -1.89 4.56 -12.57
CA ALA A 24 -0.56 4.65 -11.97
C ALA A 24 0.06 3.26 -11.80
N PHE A 25 -0.67 2.29 -11.26
CA PHE A 25 -0.14 0.93 -11.10
C PHE A 25 0.02 0.20 -12.43
N HIS A 26 -0.81 0.49 -13.43
CA HIS A 26 -0.58 -0.03 -14.77
C HIS A 26 0.78 0.45 -15.30
N ALA A 27 1.09 1.73 -15.16
CA ALA A 27 2.37 2.31 -15.58
C ALA A 27 3.54 1.76 -14.75
N ILE A 28 3.36 1.62 -13.44
CA ILE A 28 4.37 1.07 -12.53
C ILE A 28 4.72 -0.37 -12.93
N HIS A 29 3.70 -1.19 -13.17
CA HIS A 29 3.91 -2.58 -13.59
C HIS A 29 4.60 -2.63 -14.96
N ALA A 30 4.17 -1.81 -15.91
CA ALA A 30 4.80 -1.72 -17.23
C ALA A 30 6.26 -1.28 -17.15
N ALA A 31 6.61 -0.47 -16.15
CA ALA A 31 7.99 -0.05 -15.90
C ALA A 31 8.87 -1.14 -15.28
N GLY A 32 8.28 -2.27 -14.87
CA GLY A 32 9.02 -3.43 -14.42
C GLY A 32 8.94 -3.75 -12.94
N PHE A 33 8.02 -3.14 -12.20
CA PHE A 33 7.81 -3.46 -10.79
C PHE A 33 6.76 -4.55 -10.66
N ASP A 34 7.16 -5.68 -10.08
CA ASP A 34 6.26 -6.82 -9.84
C ASP A 34 5.79 -6.88 -8.38
N PHE A 35 6.33 -6.04 -7.51
CA PHE A 35 6.02 -5.98 -6.08
C PHE A 35 5.66 -4.56 -5.71
N GLY A 36 4.58 -4.39 -4.94
CA GLY A 36 4.19 -3.10 -4.40
C GLY A 36 3.81 -3.19 -2.94
N ILE A 37 4.09 -2.15 -2.17
CA ILE A 37 3.75 -2.06 -0.75
C ILE A 37 3.00 -0.75 -0.55
N ALA A 38 1.75 -0.83 -0.09
CA ALA A 38 0.90 0.33 0.13
C ALA A 38 0.78 0.65 1.62
N LYS A 39 0.91 1.93 1.97
CA LYS A 39 0.63 2.36 3.33
C LYS A 39 -0.83 2.13 3.64
N ALA A 40 -1.10 1.43 4.75
CA ALA A 40 -2.45 1.16 5.21
C ALA A 40 -2.87 2.13 6.33
N THR A 41 -2.04 2.28 7.33
CA THR A 41 -2.39 3.00 8.56
C THR A 41 -1.22 3.79 9.11
N GLU A 42 -1.57 4.71 10.03
CA GLU A 42 -0.59 5.48 10.80
C GLU A 42 -1.19 5.72 12.18
N HIS A 43 -0.36 5.82 13.21
CA HIS A 43 -0.72 5.95 14.62
C HIS A 43 -1.89 5.03 15.02
N ILE A 44 -2.89 5.49 15.77
CA ILE A 44 -3.95 4.62 16.31
C ILE A 44 -5.28 4.74 15.59
N SER A 45 -5.42 5.68 14.64
CA SER A 45 -6.70 5.93 13.98
C SER A 45 -6.60 6.33 12.51
N PHE A 46 -5.45 6.73 12.01
CA PHE A 46 -5.34 7.14 10.60
C PHE A 46 -5.38 5.92 9.66
N VAL A 47 -6.23 6.02 8.65
CA VAL A 47 -6.30 5.05 7.54
C VAL A 47 -5.96 5.80 6.26
N ASP A 48 -4.99 5.28 5.50
CA ASP A 48 -4.63 5.89 4.22
C ASP A 48 -5.73 5.58 3.19
N ASP A 49 -6.33 6.61 2.62
CA ASP A 49 -7.44 6.45 1.68
C ASP A 49 -6.99 5.86 0.33
N THR A 50 -5.69 5.82 0.07
CA THR A 50 -5.14 5.19 -1.15
C THR A 50 -4.83 3.72 -0.97
N TYR A 51 -4.94 3.18 0.25
CA TYR A 51 -4.59 1.79 0.53
C TYR A 51 -5.47 0.80 -0.23
N ALA A 52 -6.77 0.83 0.00
CA ALA A 52 -7.69 -0.11 -0.64
C ALA A 52 -7.66 0.00 -2.18
N PRO A 53 -7.71 1.20 -2.77
CA PRO A 53 -7.55 1.33 -4.21
C PRO A 53 -6.21 0.82 -4.73
N SER A 54 -5.12 1.00 -3.97
CA SER A 54 -3.79 0.52 -4.37
C SER A 54 -3.73 -1.01 -4.38
N VAL A 55 -4.25 -1.67 -3.35
CA VAL A 55 -4.29 -3.13 -3.28
C VAL A 55 -5.14 -3.68 -4.44
N ASP A 56 -6.30 -3.10 -4.69
CA ASP A 56 -7.17 -3.51 -5.79
C ASP A 56 -6.45 -3.37 -7.15
N ALA A 57 -5.74 -2.26 -7.35
CA ALA A 57 -5.00 -2.02 -8.58
C ALA A 57 -3.84 -3.01 -8.75
N MET A 58 -3.08 -3.28 -7.69
CA MET A 58 -2.00 -4.25 -7.72
C MET A 58 -2.51 -5.66 -8.03
N GLU A 59 -3.62 -6.06 -7.42
CA GLU A 59 -4.22 -7.37 -7.68
C GLU A 59 -4.69 -7.46 -9.14
N GLN A 60 -5.28 -6.40 -9.68
CA GLN A 60 -5.71 -6.37 -11.08
C GLN A 60 -4.53 -6.46 -12.04
N GLU A 61 -3.38 -5.89 -11.69
CA GLU A 61 -2.15 -5.98 -12.47
C GLU A 61 -1.38 -7.28 -12.22
N GLU A 62 -1.88 -8.15 -11.36
CA GLU A 62 -1.21 -9.39 -10.96
C GLU A 62 0.17 -9.16 -10.33
N MET A 63 0.32 -8.05 -9.65
CA MET A 63 1.51 -7.74 -8.85
C MET A 63 1.40 -8.41 -7.48
N VAL A 64 2.54 -8.73 -6.88
CA VAL A 64 2.59 -9.13 -5.47
C VAL A 64 2.38 -7.88 -4.62
N ASP A 65 1.39 -7.89 -3.75
CA ASP A 65 1.07 -6.75 -2.90
C ASP A 65 1.43 -6.98 -1.43
N GLY A 66 1.75 -5.89 -0.76
CA GLY A 66 1.99 -5.85 0.67
C GLY A 66 1.51 -4.52 1.23
N SER A 67 1.61 -4.38 2.53
CA SER A 67 1.18 -3.16 3.21
C SER A 67 2.10 -2.82 4.36
N PHE A 68 2.03 -1.58 4.84
CA PHE A 68 2.79 -1.17 6.01
C PHE A 68 2.01 -0.17 6.87
N HIS A 69 2.44 -0.08 8.11
CA HIS A 69 1.97 0.88 9.09
C HIS A 69 3.08 1.91 9.33
N TYR A 70 2.73 3.19 9.35
CA TYR A 70 3.68 4.22 9.74
C TYR A 70 3.64 4.38 11.27
N TYR A 71 4.69 3.89 11.94
CA TYR A 71 4.78 3.89 13.39
C TYR A 71 5.04 5.29 13.94
N ARG A 72 4.29 5.66 14.98
CA ARG A 72 4.47 6.91 15.71
C ARG A 72 4.86 6.62 17.16
N THR A 73 6.02 7.10 17.57
CA THR A 73 6.57 6.81 18.90
C THR A 73 5.76 7.38 20.05
N THR A 74 4.89 8.37 19.80
CA THR A 74 4.05 9.01 20.80
C THR A 74 2.76 8.27 21.11
N PHE A 75 2.46 7.19 20.39
CA PHE A 75 1.25 6.39 20.58
C PHE A 75 1.60 4.98 21.05
N ASP A 76 0.65 4.34 21.74
CA ASP A 76 0.85 3.00 22.26
C ASP A 76 1.15 1.99 21.14
N PRO A 77 2.24 1.20 21.25
CA PRO A 77 2.62 0.25 20.20
C PRO A 77 1.59 -0.84 19.95
N VAL A 78 0.95 -1.36 21.01
CA VAL A 78 -0.05 -2.43 20.88
C VAL A 78 -1.31 -1.91 20.20
N ALA A 79 -1.74 -0.69 20.56
CA ALA A 79 -2.89 -0.06 19.91
C ALA A 79 -2.63 0.17 18.42
N GLN A 80 -1.42 0.56 18.05
CA GLN A 80 -1.03 0.72 16.66
C GLN A 80 -1.07 -0.60 15.91
N ALA A 81 -0.54 -1.66 16.49
CA ALA A 81 -0.57 -2.99 15.89
C ALA A 81 -2.00 -3.48 15.66
N LYS A 82 -2.90 -3.29 16.63
CA LYS A 82 -4.31 -3.65 16.50
C LYS A 82 -5.00 -2.84 15.42
N HIS A 83 -4.72 -1.55 15.33
CA HIS A 83 -5.29 -0.68 14.30
C HIS A 83 -4.85 -1.14 12.90
N TYR A 84 -3.56 -1.37 12.71
CA TYR A 84 -3.04 -1.86 11.45
C TYR A 84 -3.68 -3.20 11.07
N TYR A 85 -3.73 -4.13 11.99
CA TYR A 85 -4.28 -5.47 11.73
C TYR A 85 -5.76 -5.41 11.33
N SER A 86 -6.52 -4.46 11.90
CA SER A 86 -7.94 -4.31 11.56
C SER A 86 -8.19 -3.81 10.14
N ILE A 87 -7.20 -3.16 9.53
CA ILE A 87 -7.31 -2.55 8.20
C ILE A 87 -6.57 -3.36 7.14
N ALA A 88 -5.40 -3.91 7.47
CA ALA A 88 -4.56 -4.60 6.51
C ALA A 88 -5.25 -5.86 5.96
N ARG A 89 -5.21 -6.00 4.64
CA ARG A 89 -5.77 -7.17 3.97
C ARG A 89 -4.77 -8.31 3.98
N ASN A 90 -5.27 -9.51 4.25
CA ASN A 90 -4.49 -10.73 4.11
C ASN A 90 -4.64 -11.22 2.67
N THR A 91 -3.60 -11.03 1.92
CA THR A 91 -3.57 -11.47 0.52
C THR A 91 -2.55 -12.59 0.32
#